data_663c18ff67c0880ea683725006cf160f
#
_entry.id   663c18ff67c0880ea683725006cf160f
#
_cell.length_a   1.000
_cell.length_b   1.000
_cell.length_c   1.000
_cell.angle_alpha   90.00
_cell.angle_beta   90.00
_cell.angle_gamma   90.00
#
_symmetry.space_group_name_H-M   'P 1'
#
loop_
_entity.id
_entity.type
_entity.pdbx_description
1 polymer ?
#
loop_
_entity_poly.entity_id
_entity_poly.type
_entity_poly.pdbx_seq_one_letter_code
_entity_poly.pdbx_strand_id
1 'polypeptide(L)'
;MYLFSQTEHSTKGKFAVREALERRYRRLMKEALHWSPFVSYMGNKQVPFLRLYRFKEAFSLTLALEFVQRFRLTPDDLLLDPFCGMGTALFAGMVRGVPSVGIDRLPVATFVADTLPKFFQLPRGVLFEAFHWLKTKVPTLEPAPIADDVPVMRIAFEPETLLTLRRWKSALLLLASPLREVFQLLLMSILEPCSFMSNDGQFLRWKRSKQPMPPEVTLAQKVAEAEHDLLRARQLFGEPKRDIIPQVFLGDARAISKSSLQRPPSAVITSPPYPNRYDYTRSYSLELCFFFVQNFEELKSVRFSLLRSHIESKADEHDQPPHPAVAEVLQVLRGKSLNNPRIPVMLLAYFVDMERVIRGLAEVCASGASVAMVVDNVRFEGEMVPTDLILCDIATRYGFETEEIAIARYKGNSSQQMGRYGRLPVRESVLFWRLRR
;
A
#
# COMPACT_ATOMS: atom_id res chain seq x y z
N MET A 1 24.59 13.60 -9.64
CA MET A 1 25.26 13.72 -8.32
C MET A 1 25.44 12.33 -7.76
N TYR A 2 26.67 11.90 -7.48
CA TYR A 2 26.98 10.52 -7.11
C TYR A 2 26.38 10.15 -5.76
N LEU A 3 25.57 9.10 -5.69
CA LEU A 3 25.03 8.57 -4.44
C LEU A 3 26.11 7.98 -3.51
N PHE A 4 27.31 7.73 -4.02
CA PHE A 4 28.41 7.08 -3.32
C PHE A 4 29.64 7.98 -3.09
N SER A 5 29.65 9.21 -3.60
CA SER A 5 30.79 10.12 -3.44
C SER A 5 30.59 11.06 -2.27
N GLN A 6 30.88 10.62 -1.07
CA GLN A 6 31.41 11.42 0.03
C GLN A 6 31.69 10.53 1.26
N THR A 7 32.65 9.67 1.14
CA THR A 7 33.57 9.25 2.21
C THR A 7 34.77 8.62 1.50
N GLU A 8 35.60 9.45 0.91
CA GLU A 8 36.94 8.99 0.54
C GLU A 8 37.75 8.82 1.82
N HIS A 9 37.90 7.57 2.23
CA HIS A 9 39.17 6.99 2.64
C HIS A 9 39.01 5.47 2.75
N SER A 10 39.70 4.74 1.88
CA SER A 10 40.06 3.33 2.02
C SER A 10 38.93 2.28 1.94
N THR A 11 38.21 2.19 0.78
CA THR A 11 37.36 1.02 0.52
C THR A 11 37.23 0.69 -0.98
N LYS A 12 38.32 0.78 -1.75
CA LYS A 12 38.35 0.17 -3.09
C LYS A 12 38.05 -1.31 -2.96
N GLY A 13 36.86 -1.76 -3.40
CA GLY A 13 36.40 -3.14 -3.39
C GLY A 13 35.13 -3.45 -2.58
N LYS A 14 34.76 -2.67 -1.55
CA LYS A 14 33.60 -2.97 -0.70
C LYS A 14 32.22 -2.74 -1.31
N PHE A 15 32.13 -1.98 -2.40
CA PHE A 15 30.86 -1.57 -3.04
C PHE A 15 30.83 -1.86 -4.55
N ALA A 16 31.71 -2.74 -5.02
CA ALA A 16 31.95 -2.95 -6.46
C ALA A 16 30.68 -3.37 -7.23
N VAL A 17 29.82 -4.17 -6.63
CA VAL A 17 28.58 -4.65 -7.28
C VAL A 17 27.56 -3.53 -7.41
N ARG A 18 27.30 -2.78 -6.34
CA ARG A 18 26.34 -1.66 -6.36
C ARG A 18 26.81 -0.52 -7.26
N GLU A 19 28.09 -0.23 -7.28
CA GLU A 19 28.67 0.76 -8.22
C GLU A 19 28.54 0.29 -9.68
N ALA A 20 28.70 -1.00 -9.95
CA ALA A 20 28.47 -1.56 -11.27
C ALA A 20 27.02 -1.44 -11.71
N LEU A 21 26.05 -1.69 -10.80
CA LEU A 21 24.63 -1.44 -11.06
C LEU A 21 24.36 0.03 -11.38
N GLU A 22 24.88 0.96 -10.58
CA GLU A 22 24.70 2.40 -10.80
C GLU A 22 25.27 2.82 -12.19
N ARG A 23 26.43 2.32 -12.57
CA ARG A 23 27.00 2.56 -13.92
C ARG A 23 26.15 1.96 -15.02
N ARG A 24 25.66 0.72 -14.84
CA ARG A 24 24.83 0.00 -15.84
C ARG A 24 23.54 0.75 -16.14
N TYR A 25 22.84 1.21 -15.10
CA TYR A 25 21.51 1.82 -15.25
C TYR A 25 21.53 3.34 -15.37
N ARG A 26 22.70 4.00 -15.27
CA ARG A 26 22.83 5.46 -15.27
C ARG A 26 22.10 6.14 -16.44
N ARG A 27 22.19 5.59 -17.65
CA ARG A 27 21.57 6.17 -18.84
C ARG A 27 20.05 6.06 -18.86
N LEU A 28 19.49 5.15 -18.07
CA LEU A 28 18.05 4.93 -17.95
C LEU A 28 17.44 5.73 -16.79
N MET A 29 18.27 6.28 -15.90
CA MET A 29 17.82 7.14 -14.82
C MET A 29 17.49 8.53 -15.35
N LYS A 30 16.26 8.99 -15.09
CA LYS A 30 15.79 10.34 -15.47
C LYS A 30 15.07 10.98 -14.30
N GLU A 31 15.27 12.26 -14.08
CA GLU A 31 14.51 13.01 -13.11
C GLU A 31 13.09 13.29 -13.62
N ALA A 32 12.10 12.92 -12.79
CA ALA A 32 10.68 13.15 -12.98
C ALA A 32 10.09 13.82 -11.72
N LEU A 33 10.76 14.86 -11.23
CA LEU A 33 10.46 15.52 -9.96
C LEU A 33 9.07 16.15 -9.91
N HIS A 34 8.42 16.37 -11.05
CA HIS A 34 7.02 16.78 -11.15
C HIS A 34 6.06 15.72 -10.58
N TRP A 35 6.49 14.44 -10.48
CA TRP A 35 5.71 13.38 -9.82
C TRP A 35 5.84 13.38 -8.29
N SER A 36 6.74 14.18 -7.71
CA SER A 36 6.98 14.20 -6.26
C SER A 36 5.71 14.31 -5.39
N PRO A 37 4.70 15.15 -5.71
CA PRO A 37 3.46 15.19 -4.95
C PRO A 37 2.59 13.94 -5.15
N PHE A 38 2.75 13.23 -6.28
CA PHE A 38 1.85 12.18 -6.73
C PHE A 38 2.29 10.76 -6.34
N VAL A 39 3.55 10.53 -5.97
CA VAL A 39 4.02 9.25 -5.42
C VAL A 39 3.56 9.01 -3.97
N SER A 40 2.65 9.83 -3.47
CA SER A 40 2.05 9.70 -2.14
C SER A 40 0.53 9.87 -2.20
N TYR A 41 -0.17 9.43 -1.13
CA TYR A 41 -1.61 9.54 -1.01
C TYR A 41 -2.14 10.99 -0.94
N MET A 42 -1.25 11.99 -0.79
CA MET A 42 -1.65 13.38 -0.59
C MET A 42 -2.57 13.89 -1.70
N GLY A 43 -2.33 13.49 -2.95
CA GLY A 43 -3.19 13.83 -4.07
C GLY A 43 -4.61 13.25 -3.96
N ASN A 44 -4.79 12.14 -3.25
CA ASN A 44 -6.09 11.48 -3.09
C ASN A 44 -7.02 12.20 -2.08
N LYS A 45 -6.52 13.11 -1.25
CA LYS A 45 -7.32 13.87 -0.27
C LYS A 45 -8.40 14.75 -0.90
N GLN A 46 -8.31 15.05 -2.18
CA GLN A 46 -9.28 15.86 -2.92
C GLN A 46 -10.09 15.04 -3.93
N VAL A 47 -9.80 13.75 -4.04
CA VAL A 47 -10.46 12.87 -5.01
C VAL A 47 -11.69 12.23 -4.37
N PRO A 48 -12.88 12.37 -4.99
CA PRO A 48 -14.10 11.72 -4.51
C PRO A 48 -13.88 10.23 -4.25
N PHE A 49 -14.46 9.72 -3.19
CA PHE A 49 -14.37 8.38 -2.64
C PHE A 49 -12.99 8.02 -2.10
N LEU A 50 -11.88 8.31 -2.80
CA LEU A 50 -10.52 8.03 -2.33
C LEU A 50 -10.17 8.81 -1.05
N ARG A 51 -10.77 9.98 -0.85
CA ARG A 51 -10.59 10.81 0.35
C ARG A 51 -11.32 10.28 1.59
N LEU A 52 -12.30 9.40 1.41
CA LEU A 52 -13.14 8.91 2.52
C LEU A 52 -12.37 8.00 3.47
N TYR A 53 -11.38 7.27 2.97
CA TYR A 53 -10.51 6.43 3.78
C TYR A 53 -9.03 6.76 3.57
N ARG A 54 -8.32 6.97 4.66
CA ARG A 54 -6.91 7.38 4.63
C ARG A 54 -5.99 6.16 4.56
N PHE A 55 -5.53 5.83 3.34
CA PHE A 55 -4.50 4.81 3.11
C PHE A 55 -3.19 5.49 2.73
N LYS A 56 -2.24 5.60 3.68
CA LYS A 56 -1.05 6.45 3.56
C LYS A 56 -0.03 5.95 2.55
N GLU A 57 -0.02 4.67 2.29
CA GLU A 57 0.94 3.98 1.45
C GLU A 57 0.55 4.01 -0.03
N ALA A 58 -0.64 4.52 -0.34
CA ALA A 58 -1.09 4.66 -1.71
C ALA A 58 -0.36 5.81 -2.43
N PHE A 59 -0.12 5.65 -3.71
CA PHE A 59 0.16 6.76 -4.61
C PHE A 59 -1.15 7.43 -5.08
N SER A 60 -1.03 8.60 -5.74
CA SER A 60 -2.22 9.36 -6.14
C SER A 60 -2.89 8.81 -7.39
N LEU A 61 -4.20 9.07 -7.53
CA LEU A 61 -4.96 8.77 -8.74
C LEU A 61 -4.35 9.45 -9.98
N THR A 62 -3.85 10.68 -9.84
CA THR A 62 -3.20 11.40 -10.93
C THR A 62 -2.03 10.62 -11.52
N LEU A 63 -1.18 10.03 -10.68
CA LEU A 63 -0.05 9.22 -11.14
C LEU A 63 -0.53 7.92 -11.81
N ALA A 64 -1.53 7.26 -11.25
CA ALA A 64 -2.12 6.06 -11.85
C ALA A 64 -2.72 6.33 -13.23
N LEU A 65 -3.46 7.44 -13.38
CA LEU A 65 -4.04 7.84 -14.67
C LEU A 65 -2.95 8.17 -15.71
N GLU A 66 -1.86 8.79 -15.29
CA GLU A 66 -0.72 9.05 -16.17
C GLU A 66 -0.08 7.76 -16.67
N PHE A 67 0.05 6.73 -15.81
CA PHE A 67 0.57 5.43 -16.24
C PHE A 67 -0.39 4.68 -17.18
N VAL A 68 -1.70 4.72 -16.90
CA VAL A 68 -2.73 4.18 -17.82
C VAL A 68 -2.61 4.83 -19.20
N GLN A 69 -2.44 6.15 -19.24
CA GLN A 69 -2.26 6.90 -20.49
C GLN A 69 -0.90 6.59 -21.16
N ARG A 70 0.19 6.56 -20.41
CA ARG A 70 1.53 6.22 -20.91
C ARG A 70 1.58 4.85 -21.59
N PHE A 71 0.90 3.87 -20.98
CA PHE A 71 0.80 2.52 -21.52
C PHE A 71 -0.26 2.38 -22.61
N ARG A 72 -1.03 3.45 -22.89
CA ARG A 72 -2.12 3.49 -23.88
C ARG A 72 -3.13 2.36 -23.68
N LEU A 73 -3.47 2.07 -22.43
CA LEU A 73 -4.39 0.98 -22.11
C LEU A 73 -5.79 1.26 -22.65
N THR A 74 -6.43 0.22 -23.15
CA THR A 74 -7.76 0.19 -23.76
C THR A 74 -8.67 -0.79 -23.03
N PRO A 75 -9.97 -0.87 -23.32
CA PRO A 75 -10.86 -1.89 -22.76
C PRO A 75 -10.45 -3.33 -23.06
N ASP A 76 -9.65 -3.54 -24.09
CA ASP A 76 -9.14 -4.88 -24.46
C ASP A 76 -7.93 -5.31 -23.62
N ASP A 77 -7.37 -4.41 -22.85
CA ASP A 77 -6.27 -4.65 -21.95
C ASP A 77 -6.73 -5.14 -20.58
N LEU A 78 -5.85 -5.79 -19.83
CA LEU A 78 -6.03 -6.12 -18.42
C LEU A 78 -4.93 -5.48 -17.59
N LEU A 79 -5.32 -4.63 -16.66
CA LEU A 79 -4.43 -4.04 -15.66
C LEU A 79 -4.35 -4.94 -14.43
N LEU A 80 -3.14 -5.26 -13.97
CA LEU A 80 -2.90 -5.96 -12.71
C LEU A 80 -2.21 -5.04 -11.70
N ASP A 81 -2.69 -5.04 -10.46
CA ASP A 81 -1.97 -4.49 -9.30
C ASP A 81 -1.82 -5.57 -8.23
N PRO A 82 -0.63 -6.21 -8.10
CA PRO A 82 -0.38 -7.29 -7.15
C PRO A 82 -0.20 -6.82 -5.70
N PHE A 83 -0.18 -5.51 -5.46
CA PHE A 83 -0.14 -4.86 -4.16
C PHE A 83 -1.13 -3.70 -4.13
N CYS A 84 -2.41 -4.01 -4.39
CA CYS A 84 -3.37 -2.98 -4.78
C CYS A 84 -3.71 -1.97 -3.68
N GLY A 85 -3.39 -2.24 -2.42
CA GLY A 85 -3.69 -1.34 -1.32
C GLY A 85 -5.17 -0.95 -1.34
N MET A 86 -5.45 0.35 -1.30
CA MET A 86 -6.82 0.86 -1.41
C MET A 86 -7.38 0.86 -2.84
N GLY A 87 -6.66 0.31 -3.83
CA GLY A 87 -7.16 0.18 -5.19
C GLY A 87 -7.00 1.41 -6.08
N THR A 88 -6.02 2.27 -5.84
CA THR A 88 -5.85 3.51 -6.65
C THR A 88 -5.59 3.21 -8.12
N ALA A 89 -4.75 2.21 -8.46
CA ALA A 89 -4.52 1.79 -9.85
C ALA A 89 -5.78 1.17 -10.46
N LEU A 90 -6.52 0.40 -9.68
CA LEU A 90 -7.79 -0.21 -10.12
C LEU A 90 -8.85 0.85 -10.40
N PHE A 91 -8.94 1.85 -9.53
CA PHE A 91 -9.85 2.99 -9.72
C PHE A 91 -9.49 3.78 -10.98
N ALA A 92 -8.19 3.98 -11.26
CA ALA A 92 -7.74 4.60 -12.51
C ALA A 92 -8.13 3.78 -13.73
N GLY A 93 -7.96 2.44 -13.68
CA GLY A 93 -8.43 1.52 -14.72
C GLY A 93 -9.93 1.67 -14.95
N MET A 94 -10.74 1.59 -13.90
CA MET A 94 -12.20 1.72 -13.97
C MET A 94 -12.62 3.05 -14.61
N VAL A 95 -12.05 4.17 -14.17
CA VAL A 95 -12.35 5.51 -14.72
C VAL A 95 -11.99 5.63 -16.20
N ARG A 96 -10.96 4.92 -16.66
CA ARG A 96 -10.52 4.88 -18.06
C ARG A 96 -11.16 3.77 -18.88
N GLY A 97 -12.04 2.97 -18.28
CA GLY A 97 -12.70 1.87 -18.98
C GLY A 97 -11.78 0.67 -19.22
N VAL A 98 -10.73 0.50 -18.41
CA VAL A 98 -9.77 -0.61 -18.50
C VAL A 98 -10.09 -1.64 -17.41
N PRO A 99 -10.42 -2.89 -17.75
CA PRO A 99 -10.58 -3.97 -16.79
C PRO A 99 -9.34 -4.14 -15.93
N SER A 100 -9.54 -4.38 -14.64
CA SER A 100 -8.42 -4.49 -13.71
C SER A 100 -8.63 -5.55 -12.63
N VAL A 101 -7.50 -6.11 -12.18
CA VAL A 101 -7.42 -7.10 -11.10
C VAL A 101 -6.45 -6.57 -10.05
N GLY A 102 -6.90 -6.58 -8.80
CA GLY A 102 -6.10 -6.24 -7.63
C GLY A 102 -5.90 -7.43 -6.71
N ILE A 103 -4.70 -7.56 -6.18
CA ILE A 103 -4.37 -8.54 -5.15
C ILE A 103 -3.73 -7.78 -3.99
N ASP A 104 -4.13 -8.08 -2.78
CA ASP A 104 -3.43 -7.63 -1.57
C ASP A 104 -3.56 -8.67 -0.47
N ARG A 105 -2.61 -8.68 0.45
CA ARG A 105 -2.60 -9.60 1.59
C ARG A 105 -3.25 -9.00 2.83
N LEU A 106 -3.43 -7.69 2.86
CA LEU A 106 -4.02 -6.97 3.98
C LEU A 106 -5.55 -6.90 3.82
N PRO A 107 -6.36 -7.50 4.71
CA PRO A 107 -7.82 -7.51 4.58
C PRO A 107 -8.46 -6.11 4.49
N VAL A 108 -7.91 -5.15 5.23
CA VAL A 108 -8.36 -3.74 5.16
C VAL A 108 -8.18 -3.17 3.76
N ALA A 109 -7.05 -3.45 3.12
CA ALA A 109 -6.73 -2.95 1.79
C ALA A 109 -7.71 -3.48 0.75
N THR A 110 -7.88 -4.80 0.70
CA THR A 110 -8.79 -5.44 -0.26
C THR A 110 -10.24 -5.02 -0.04
N PHE A 111 -10.67 -4.88 1.20
CA PHE A 111 -12.01 -4.40 1.52
C PHE A 111 -12.24 -2.97 1.00
N VAL A 112 -11.29 -2.05 1.21
CA VAL A 112 -11.40 -0.68 0.71
C VAL A 112 -11.42 -0.67 -0.83
N ALA A 113 -10.48 -1.38 -1.47
CA ALA A 113 -10.38 -1.46 -2.93
C ALA A 113 -11.65 -2.02 -3.59
N ASP A 114 -12.28 -3.02 -2.99
CA ASP A 114 -13.53 -3.63 -3.46
C ASP A 114 -14.77 -2.75 -3.20
N THR A 115 -14.71 -1.90 -2.17
CA THR A 115 -15.84 -1.05 -1.78
C THR A 115 -15.91 0.25 -2.58
N LEU A 116 -14.78 0.84 -2.98
CA LEU A 116 -14.76 2.13 -3.69
C LEU A 116 -15.63 2.14 -4.96
N PRO A 117 -15.62 1.12 -5.84
CA PRO A 117 -16.50 1.06 -7.01
C PRO A 117 -18.00 0.99 -6.66
N LYS A 118 -18.34 0.44 -5.49
CA LYS A 118 -19.73 0.26 -5.07
C LYS A 118 -20.47 1.59 -4.81
N PHE A 119 -19.72 2.67 -4.52
CA PHE A 119 -20.32 3.99 -4.41
C PHE A 119 -21.06 4.43 -5.68
N PHE A 120 -20.57 4.07 -6.86
CA PHE A 120 -21.22 4.40 -8.12
C PHE A 120 -22.58 3.70 -8.30
N GLN A 121 -22.85 2.62 -7.56
CA GLN A 121 -24.12 1.89 -7.61
C GLN A 121 -25.20 2.53 -6.74
N LEU A 122 -24.84 3.49 -5.89
CA LEU A 122 -25.77 4.09 -4.92
C LEU A 122 -26.49 5.29 -5.52
N PRO A 123 -27.83 5.38 -5.36
CA PRO A 123 -28.56 6.60 -5.69
C PRO A 123 -28.24 7.72 -4.70
N ARG A 124 -28.49 8.96 -5.13
CA ARG A 124 -28.36 10.13 -4.24
C ARG A 124 -29.38 10.07 -3.09
N GLY A 125 -28.94 10.54 -1.92
CA GLY A 125 -29.78 10.62 -0.71
C GLY A 125 -29.80 9.34 0.10
N VAL A 126 -29.46 8.17 -0.49
CA VAL A 126 -29.59 6.88 0.16
C VAL A 126 -28.69 6.77 1.41
N LEU A 127 -27.52 7.40 1.42
CA LEU A 127 -26.62 7.36 2.58
C LEU A 127 -27.21 8.17 3.74
N PHE A 128 -27.85 9.32 3.49
CA PHE A 128 -28.56 10.08 4.53
C PHE A 128 -29.75 9.30 5.09
N GLU A 129 -30.59 8.73 4.21
CA GLU A 129 -31.75 7.93 4.62
C GLU A 129 -31.32 6.75 5.50
N ALA A 130 -30.31 5.98 5.02
CA ALA A 130 -29.80 4.84 5.77
C ALA A 130 -29.17 5.25 7.12
N PHE A 131 -28.40 6.35 7.16
CA PHE A 131 -27.81 6.86 8.40
C PHE A 131 -28.90 7.21 9.42
N HIS A 132 -29.92 7.99 9.03
CA HIS A 132 -31.00 8.37 9.91
C HIS A 132 -31.77 7.16 10.41
N TRP A 133 -32.07 6.20 9.54
CA TRP A 133 -32.75 4.97 9.92
C TRP A 133 -31.89 4.13 10.88
N LEU A 134 -30.61 3.89 10.58
CA LEU A 134 -29.70 3.13 11.46
C LEU A 134 -29.57 3.78 12.83
N LYS A 135 -29.47 5.12 12.88
CA LYS A 135 -29.38 5.86 14.13
C LYS A 135 -30.53 5.57 15.10
N THR A 136 -31.75 5.31 14.60
CA THR A 136 -32.88 4.90 15.45
C THR A 136 -32.75 3.47 15.99
N LYS A 137 -31.96 2.60 15.35
CA LYS A 137 -31.77 1.20 15.72
C LYS A 137 -30.60 0.98 16.69
N VAL A 138 -29.51 1.73 16.47
CA VAL A 138 -28.25 1.57 17.23
C VAL A 138 -28.40 1.46 18.73
N PRO A 139 -29.25 2.29 19.44
CA PRO A 139 -29.36 2.22 20.88
C PRO A 139 -29.90 0.87 21.43
N THR A 140 -30.66 0.13 20.62
CA THR A 140 -31.31 -1.13 21.02
C THR A 140 -30.53 -2.36 20.62
N LEU A 141 -29.42 -2.21 19.86
CA LEU A 141 -28.65 -3.35 19.38
C LEU A 141 -27.59 -3.79 20.38
N GLU A 142 -27.40 -5.10 20.45
CA GLU A 142 -26.26 -5.67 21.19
C GLU A 142 -24.94 -5.29 20.48
N PRO A 143 -23.88 -4.99 21.25
CA PRO A 143 -22.60 -4.62 20.68
C PRO A 143 -21.91 -5.79 19.98
N ALA A 144 -21.53 -5.62 18.72
CA ALA A 144 -20.82 -6.64 17.96
C ALA A 144 -19.49 -7.04 18.61
N PRO A 145 -19.03 -8.30 18.44
CA PRO A 145 -17.72 -8.74 18.91
C PRO A 145 -16.58 -8.05 18.14
N ILE A 146 -15.45 -7.91 18.80
CA ILE A 146 -14.18 -7.39 18.26
C ILE A 146 -13.03 -8.18 18.88
N ALA A 147 -11.81 -8.04 18.36
CA ALA A 147 -10.60 -8.64 18.96
C ALA A 147 -10.14 -7.81 20.18
N ASP A 148 -10.81 -7.92 21.29
CA ASP A 148 -10.58 -7.15 22.52
C ASP A 148 -9.39 -7.66 23.37
N ASP A 149 -8.87 -8.85 23.05
CA ASP A 149 -7.64 -9.39 23.62
C ASP A 149 -6.39 -8.69 23.10
N VAL A 150 -6.48 -7.94 21.99
CA VAL A 150 -5.36 -7.19 21.42
C VAL A 150 -5.09 -5.93 22.25
N PRO A 151 -3.84 -5.69 22.71
CA PRO A 151 -3.55 -4.60 23.65
C PRO A 151 -4.01 -3.21 23.20
N VAL A 152 -3.93 -2.90 21.92
CA VAL A 152 -4.36 -1.59 21.39
C VAL A 152 -5.85 -1.34 21.61
N MET A 153 -6.70 -2.36 21.51
CA MET A 153 -8.15 -2.22 21.66
C MET A 153 -8.57 -1.88 23.10
N ARG A 154 -7.75 -2.26 24.10
CA ARG A 154 -8.01 -1.97 25.52
C ARG A 154 -7.76 -0.51 25.90
N ILE A 155 -6.95 0.21 25.13
CA ILE A 155 -6.52 1.58 25.44
C ILE A 155 -6.97 2.60 24.38
N ALA A 156 -7.48 2.13 23.25
CA ALA A 156 -7.76 3.01 22.11
C ALA A 156 -8.97 3.91 22.33
N PHE A 157 -9.97 3.47 23.07
CA PHE A 157 -11.28 4.14 23.14
C PHE A 157 -11.74 4.32 24.58
N GLU A 158 -12.52 5.38 24.80
CA GLU A 158 -13.39 5.47 25.99
C GLU A 158 -14.42 4.34 25.94
N PRO A 159 -14.82 3.75 27.10
CA PRO A 159 -15.78 2.63 27.15
C PRO A 159 -17.09 2.91 26.42
N GLU A 160 -17.69 4.08 26.61
CA GLU A 160 -18.95 4.47 25.97
C GLU A 160 -18.78 4.67 24.44
N THR A 161 -17.65 5.23 24.02
CA THR A 161 -17.31 5.37 22.61
C THR A 161 -17.19 4.00 21.94
N LEU A 162 -16.47 3.08 22.59
CA LEU A 162 -16.31 1.71 22.08
C LEU A 162 -17.64 0.97 22.00
N LEU A 163 -18.48 1.09 23.04
CA LEU A 163 -19.83 0.50 23.06
C LEU A 163 -20.67 1.02 21.88
N THR A 164 -20.67 2.33 21.68
CA THR A 164 -21.40 2.98 20.56
C THR A 164 -20.90 2.49 19.21
N LEU A 165 -19.58 2.46 18.98
CA LEU A 165 -19.00 1.95 17.74
C LEU A 165 -19.35 0.49 17.47
N ARG A 166 -19.32 -0.37 18.49
CA ARG A 166 -19.71 -1.79 18.38
C ARG A 166 -21.19 -1.97 18.05
N ARG A 167 -22.08 -1.12 18.58
CA ARG A 167 -23.51 -1.10 18.20
C ARG A 167 -23.70 -0.63 16.76
N TRP A 168 -22.95 0.37 16.29
CA TRP A 168 -22.93 0.75 14.88
C TRP A 168 -22.46 -0.39 13.98
N LYS A 169 -21.45 -1.16 14.42
CA LYS A 169 -21.01 -2.38 13.70
C LYS A 169 -22.15 -3.40 13.58
N SER A 170 -22.92 -3.64 14.66
CA SER A 170 -24.11 -4.50 14.61
C SER A 170 -25.15 -3.97 13.63
N ALA A 171 -25.36 -2.66 13.61
CA ALA A 171 -26.35 -2.04 12.74
C ALA A 171 -26.06 -2.25 11.25
N LEU A 172 -24.77 -2.43 10.85
CA LEU A 172 -24.41 -2.73 9.46
C LEU A 172 -25.09 -4.00 8.93
N LEU A 173 -25.39 -4.97 9.80
CA LEU A 173 -26.04 -6.22 9.43
C LEU A 173 -27.50 -6.03 8.98
N LEU A 174 -28.10 -4.87 9.27
CA LEU A 174 -29.44 -4.50 8.84
C LEU A 174 -29.47 -3.99 7.38
N LEU A 175 -28.32 -3.70 6.80
CA LEU A 175 -28.19 -3.19 5.44
C LEU A 175 -27.89 -4.33 4.45
N ALA A 176 -28.41 -4.18 3.23
CA ALA A 176 -28.04 -5.02 2.11
C ALA A 176 -26.78 -4.46 1.40
N SER A 177 -26.07 -5.33 0.65
CA SER A 177 -25.04 -4.88 -0.30
C SER A 177 -25.69 -4.04 -1.43
N PRO A 178 -25.02 -2.99 -1.94
CA PRO A 178 -23.67 -2.51 -1.60
C PRO A 178 -23.63 -1.52 -0.43
N LEU A 179 -24.78 -1.15 0.12
CA LEU A 179 -24.88 -0.13 1.16
C LEU A 179 -24.16 -0.53 2.47
N ARG A 180 -24.21 -1.83 2.80
CA ARG A 180 -23.52 -2.39 3.97
C ARG A 180 -22.01 -2.13 3.91
N GLU A 181 -21.38 -2.48 2.81
CA GLU A 181 -19.93 -2.33 2.63
C GLU A 181 -19.52 -0.86 2.64
N VAL A 182 -20.30 0.01 2.02
CA VAL A 182 -20.07 1.45 2.04
C VAL A 182 -20.13 2.00 3.46
N PHE A 183 -21.17 1.66 4.24
CA PHE A 183 -21.26 2.07 5.65
C PHE A 183 -20.16 1.46 6.51
N GLN A 184 -19.71 0.23 6.23
CA GLN A 184 -18.57 -0.35 6.92
C GLN A 184 -17.29 0.46 6.64
N LEU A 185 -17.05 0.89 5.40
CA LEU A 185 -15.92 1.75 5.06
C LEU A 185 -15.99 3.09 5.80
N LEU A 186 -17.17 3.72 5.84
CA LEU A 186 -17.36 4.98 6.57
C LEU A 186 -17.13 4.78 8.07
N LEU A 187 -17.62 3.69 8.67
CA LEU A 187 -17.39 3.37 10.08
C LEU A 187 -15.90 3.08 10.36
N MET A 188 -15.21 2.37 9.46
CA MET A 188 -13.76 2.16 9.56
C MET A 188 -13.01 3.50 9.56
N SER A 189 -13.41 4.44 8.72
CA SER A 189 -12.73 5.74 8.57
C SER A 189 -12.81 6.63 9.81
N ILE A 190 -13.74 6.38 10.72
CA ILE A 190 -13.90 7.15 11.96
C ILE A 190 -13.24 6.51 13.19
N LEU A 191 -12.71 5.28 13.10
CA LEU A 191 -12.10 4.61 14.25
C LEU A 191 -10.92 5.41 14.82
N GLU A 192 -9.98 5.85 13.98
CA GLU A 192 -8.87 6.69 14.44
C GLU A 192 -9.37 8.03 15.02
N PRO A 193 -10.22 8.83 14.36
CA PRO A 193 -10.78 10.06 14.92
C PRO A 193 -11.48 9.88 16.27
N CYS A 194 -12.21 8.79 16.48
CA CYS A 194 -12.94 8.52 17.71
C CYS A 194 -12.09 7.86 18.81
N SER A 195 -10.80 7.64 18.56
CA SER A 195 -9.88 7.00 19.51
C SER A 195 -8.83 7.97 20.03
N PHE A 196 -8.13 7.58 21.10
CA PHE A 196 -6.90 8.25 21.57
C PHE A 196 -5.69 7.96 20.68
N MET A 197 -5.85 7.11 19.67
CA MET A 197 -4.77 6.72 18.78
C MET A 197 -4.57 7.76 17.68
N SER A 198 -3.32 7.92 17.25
CA SER A 198 -2.96 8.74 16.09
C SER A 198 -1.94 8.00 15.26
N ASN A 199 -2.25 7.86 13.98
CA ASN A 199 -1.32 7.26 13.03
C ASN A 199 -0.26 8.31 12.64
N ASP A 200 0.89 8.25 13.30
CA ASP A 200 2.00 9.19 13.22
C ASP A 200 3.20 8.51 12.54
N GLY A 201 3.39 8.81 11.26
CA GLY A 201 4.46 8.18 10.47
C GLY A 201 4.26 6.67 10.29
N GLN A 202 5.11 5.87 10.91
CA GLN A 202 5.13 4.40 10.77
C GLN A 202 4.32 3.65 11.85
N PHE A 203 3.76 4.35 12.83
CA PHE A 203 3.14 3.70 13.98
C PHE A 203 1.82 4.34 14.36
N LEU A 204 0.89 3.51 14.78
CA LEU A 204 -0.28 3.95 15.51
C LEU A 204 0.13 4.18 16.98
N ARG A 205 0.05 5.43 17.42
CA ARG A 205 0.52 5.86 18.76
C ARG A 205 -0.65 6.36 19.59
N TRP A 206 -0.66 6.00 20.86
CA TRP A 206 -1.53 6.61 21.84
C TRP A 206 -1.07 8.05 22.14
N LYS A 207 -2.00 9.01 22.09
CA LYS A 207 -1.76 10.43 22.36
C LYS A 207 -2.68 10.92 23.46
N ARG A 208 -2.13 11.15 24.65
CA ARG A 208 -2.90 11.63 25.81
C ARG A 208 -3.60 12.98 25.57
N SER A 209 -3.02 13.85 24.75
CA SER A 209 -3.57 15.17 24.43
C SER A 209 -4.67 15.15 23.38
N LYS A 210 -4.90 14.01 22.73
CA LYS A 210 -5.95 13.90 21.73
C LYS A 210 -7.32 13.81 22.39
N GLN A 211 -8.26 14.61 21.91
CA GLN A 211 -9.67 14.55 22.28
C GLN A 211 -10.39 13.70 21.24
N PRO A 212 -10.89 12.48 21.60
CA PRO A 212 -11.67 11.65 20.70
C PRO A 212 -12.96 12.34 20.28
N MET A 213 -13.30 12.20 19.00
CA MET A 213 -14.54 12.77 18.48
C MET A 213 -15.73 11.81 18.79
N PRO A 214 -16.94 12.33 19.02
CA PRO A 214 -18.13 11.51 19.20
C PRO A 214 -18.43 10.70 17.93
N PRO A 215 -18.69 9.37 18.02
CA PRO A 215 -18.90 8.51 16.87
C PRO A 215 -20.03 8.94 15.93
N GLU A 216 -21.20 9.30 16.46
CA GLU A 216 -22.34 9.70 15.65
C GLU A 216 -22.09 10.99 14.86
N VAL A 217 -21.47 11.98 15.49
CA VAL A 217 -21.13 13.26 14.83
C VAL A 217 -20.13 13.02 13.73
N THR A 218 -19.09 12.23 14.01
CA THR A 218 -18.03 11.94 13.05
C THR A 218 -18.56 11.10 11.88
N LEU A 219 -19.42 10.11 12.15
CA LEU A 219 -20.04 9.31 11.10
C LEU A 219 -20.99 10.13 10.24
N ALA A 220 -21.80 11.05 10.84
CA ALA A 220 -22.66 11.96 10.10
C ALA A 220 -21.86 12.85 9.13
N GLN A 221 -20.70 13.36 9.57
CA GLN A 221 -19.79 14.12 8.71
C GLN A 221 -19.28 13.27 7.54
N LYS A 222 -18.88 12.01 7.80
CA LYS A 222 -18.42 11.09 6.76
C LYS A 222 -19.53 10.73 5.76
N VAL A 223 -20.75 10.54 6.23
CA VAL A 223 -21.93 10.34 5.38
C VAL A 223 -22.16 11.56 4.48
N ALA A 224 -22.09 12.76 5.03
CA ALA A 224 -22.25 14.00 4.25
C ALA A 224 -21.11 14.16 3.19
N GLU A 225 -19.87 13.85 3.56
CA GLU A 225 -18.75 13.82 2.60
C GLU A 225 -19.00 12.81 1.47
N ALA A 226 -19.48 11.62 1.80
CA ALA A 226 -19.74 10.56 0.83
C ALA A 226 -20.92 10.89 -0.09
N GLU A 227 -22.00 11.46 0.42
CA GLU A 227 -23.13 11.94 -0.39
C GLU A 227 -22.71 13.04 -1.38
N HIS A 228 -21.89 13.99 -0.93
CA HIS A 228 -21.33 14.99 -1.82
C HIS A 228 -20.45 14.34 -2.91
N ASP A 229 -19.71 13.31 -2.56
CA ASP A 229 -18.85 12.60 -3.49
C ASP A 229 -19.61 11.77 -4.53
N LEU A 230 -20.82 11.28 -4.23
CA LEU A 230 -21.69 10.60 -5.20
C LEU A 230 -22.00 11.50 -6.43
N LEU A 231 -22.25 12.78 -6.19
CA LEU A 231 -22.47 13.73 -7.29
C LEU A 231 -21.16 14.10 -7.99
N ARG A 232 -20.16 14.46 -7.19
CA ARG A 232 -18.88 14.96 -7.71
C ARG A 232 -18.12 13.91 -8.52
N ALA A 233 -18.14 12.65 -8.11
CA ALA A 233 -17.49 11.55 -8.83
C ALA A 233 -18.12 11.34 -10.21
N ARG A 234 -19.46 11.36 -10.30
CA ARG A 234 -20.16 11.25 -11.58
C ARG A 234 -19.85 12.40 -12.54
N GLN A 235 -19.73 13.61 -12.01
CA GLN A 235 -19.34 14.78 -12.80
C GLN A 235 -17.91 14.69 -13.33
N LEU A 236 -16.98 14.18 -12.51
CA LEU A 236 -15.55 14.11 -12.86
C LEU A 236 -15.20 12.90 -13.71
N PHE A 237 -15.81 11.76 -13.46
CA PHE A 237 -15.40 10.46 -14.02
C PHE A 237 -16.47 9.84 -14.93
N GLY A 238 -17.71 10.36 -14.91
CA GLY A 238 -18.86 9.70 -15.54
C GLY A 238 -19.34 8.48 -14.75
N GLU A 239 -20.25 7.71 -15.38
CA GLU A 239 -20.71 6.42 -14.83
C GLU A 239 -19.81 5.30 -15.37
N PRO A 240 -19.14 4.53 -14.50
CA PRO A 240 -18.36 3.40 -14.97
C PRO A 240 -19.28 2.32 -15.55
N LYS A 241 -18.82 1.68 -16.62
CA LYS A 241 -19.52 0.54 -17.20
C LYS A 241 -19.50 -0.64 -16.23
N ARG A 242 -20.58 -1.41 -16.14
CA ARG A 242 -20.73 -2.51 -15.17
C ARG A 242 -19.67 -3.62 -15.34
N ASP A 243 -19.26 -3.89 -16.56
CA ASP A 243 -18.25 -4.88 -16.93
C ASP A 243 -16.80 -4.44 -16.65
N ILE A 244 -16.60 -3.19 -16.21
CA ILE A 244 -15.27 -2.59 -15.91
C ILE A 244 -15.03 -2.49 -14.39
N ILE A 245 -15.94 -3.01 -13.56
CA ILE A 245 -15.73 -3.01 -12.10
C ILE A 245 -14.50 -3.88 -11.78
N PRO A 246 -13.53 -3.35 -11.03
CA PRO A 246 -12.33 -4.08 -10.65
C PRO A 246 -12.65 -5.38 -9.90
N GLN A 247 -11.86 -6.42 -10.16
CA GLN A 247 -11.87 -7.63 -9.34
C GLN A 247 -10.77 -7.54 -8.29
N VAL A 248 -11.12 -7.77 -7.02
CA VAL A 248 -10.17 -7.66 -5.91
C VAL A 248 -10.12 -8.98 -5.15
N PHE A 249 -8.90 -9.47 -4.91
CA PHE A 249 -8.66 -10.74 -4.22
C PHE A 249 -7.78 -10.53 -2.97
N LEU A 250 -8.21 -11.10 -1.86
CA LEU A 250 -7.34 -11.31 -0.70
C LEU A 250 -6.38 -12.45 -1.05
N GLY A 251 -5.16 -12.12 -1.45
CA GLY A 251 -4.20 -13.06 -2.00
C GLY A 251 -2.75 -12.69 -1.71
N ASP A 252 -1.84 -13.51 -2.20
CA ASP A 252 -0.40 -13.34 -2.02
C ASP A 252 0.28 -13.08 -3.36
N ALA A 253 0.88 -11.90 -3.51
CA ALA A 253 1.61 -11.52 -4.71
C ALA A 253 2.78 -12.47 -5.06
N ARG A 254 3.32 -13.21 -4.09
CA ARG A 254 4.39 -14.21 -4.29
C ARG A 254 3.89 -15.50 -4.93
N ALA A 255 2.57 -15.70 -4.94
CA ALA A 255 1.91 -16.91 -5.44
C ALA A 255 0.91 -16.63 -6.57
N ILE A 256 1.10 -15.53 -7.32
CA ILE A 256 0.27 -15.21 -8.47
C ILE A 256 0.36 -16.34 -9.50
N SER A 257 -0.79 -16.81 -9.99
CA SER A 257 -0.88 -17.85 -11.02
C SER A 257 -1.84 -17.45 -12.15
N LYS A 258 -1.66 -18.07 -13.32
CA LYS A 258 -2.54 -17.85 -14.47
C LYS A 258 -4.00 -18.23 -14.19
N SER A 259 -4.23 -19.22 -13.33
CA SER A 259 -5.58 -19.66 -12.96
C SER A 259 -6.37 -18.63 -12.14
N SER A 260 -5.68 -17.67 -11.54
CA SER A 260 -6.31 -16.56 -10.79
C SER A 260 -6.75 -15.40 -11.70
N LEU A 261 -6.45 -15.44 -12.98
CA LEU A 261 -6.66 -14.34 -13.91
C LEU A 261 -7.47 -14.82 -15.12
N GLN A 262 -8.46 -14.00 -15.53
CA GLN A 262 -9.31 -14.33 -16.69
C GLN A 262 -8.53 -14.33 -18.02
N ARG A 263 -7.52 -13.49 -18.12
CA ARG A 263 -6.61 -13.35 -19.27
C ARG A 263 -5.25 -12.84 -18.81
N PRO A 264 -4.18 -13.01 -19.60
CA PRO A 264 -2.87 -12.44 -19.24
C PRO A 264 -2.91 -10.92 -19.16
N PRO A 265 -2.41 -10.31 -18.06
CA PRO A 265 -2.30 -8.86 -17.95
C PRO A 265 -1.37 -8.29 -19.00
N SER A 266 -1.80 -7.21 -19.66
CA SER A 266 -0.97 -6.40 -20.59
C SER A 266 -0.24 -5.26 -19.89
N ALA A 267 -0.65 -4.93 -18.66
CA ALA A 267 0.02 -3.93 -17.85
C ALA A 267 -0.01 -4.27 -16.35
N VAL A 268 1.03 -3.82 -15.65
CA VAL A 268 1.13 -3.83 -14.19
C VAL A 268 1.41 -2.40 -13.72
N ILE A 269 0.57 -1.88 -12.82
CA ILE A 269 0.80 -0.60 -12.14
C ILE A 269 0.71 -0.86 -10.64
N THR A 270 1.83 -0.72 -9.92
CA THR A 270 1.90 -1.19 -8.53
C THR A 270 2.92 -0.44 -7.70
N SER A 271 2.79 -0.54 -6.37
CA SER A 271 3.78 -0.11 -5.40
C SER A 271 3.89 -1.16 -4.29
N PRO A 272 4.89 -2.06 -4.35
CA PRO A 272 5.08 -3.07 -3.31
C PRO A 272 5.46 -2.42 -1.97
N PRO A 273 5.28 -3.11 -0.85
CA PRO A 273 5.85 -2.69 0.43
C PRO A 273 7.35 -2.38 0.30
N TYR A 274 7.81 -1.30 0.97
CA TYR A 274 9.22 -0.91 0.92
C TYR A 274 10.01 -1.61 2.03
N PRO A 275 11.31 -1.88 1.85
CA PRO A 275 12.13 -2.53 2.88
C PRO A 275 12.53 -1.55 4.01
N ASN A 276 11.55 -0.82 4.55
CA ASN A 276 11.71 0.30 5.49
C ASN A 276 11.23 -0.02 6.91
N ARG A 277 10.98 -1.29 7.22
CA ARG A 277 10.53 -1.82 8.52
C ARG A 277 9.05 -1.51 8.85
N TYR A 278 8.26 -1.08 7.88
CA TYR A 278 6.86 -0.74 8.10
C TYR A 278 6.02 -2.00 8.32
N ASP A 279 5.29 -2.05 9.43
CA ASP A 279 4.35 -3.12 9.76
C ASP A 279 2.92 -2.61 9.60
N TYR A 280 2.29 -3.01 8.52
CA TYR A 280 0.91 -2.62 8.17
C TYR A 280 -0.09 -3.06 9.24
N THR A 281 0.12 -4.22 9.89
CA THR A 281 -0.79 -4.69 10.94
C THR A 281 -0.76 -3.82 12.19
N ARG A 282 0.32 -3.08 12.43
CA ARG A 282 0.37 -2.07 13.51
C ARG A 282 -0.33 -0.79 13.13
N SER A 283 -0.16 -0.34 11.87
CA SER A 283 -0.76 0.90 11.40
C SER A 283 -2.27 0.81 11.26
N TYR A 284 -2.77 -0.35 10.83
CA TYR A 284 -4.19 -0.63 10.62
C TYR A 284 -4.78 -1.54 11.71
N SER A 285 -4.18 -1.54 12.90
CA SER A 285 -4.60 -2.45 13.98
C SER A 285 -6.02 -2.16 14.49
N LEU A 286 -6.49 -0.92 14.48
CA LEU A 286 -7.87 -0.59 14.86
C LEU A 286 -8.86 -1.25 13.92
N GLU A 287 -8.70 -1.05 12.63
CA GLU A 287 -9.57 -1.60 11.60
C GLU A 287 -9.52 -3.13 11.57
N LEU A 288 -8.31 -3.70 11.64
CA LEU A 288 -8.12 -5.15 11.67
C LEU A 288 -8.85 -5.77 12.87
N CYS A 289 -8.60 -5.28 14.07
CA CYS A 289 -9.19 -5.81 15.30
C CYS A 289 -10.70 -5.53 15.40
N PHE A 290 -11.16 -4.46 14.78
CA PHE A 290 -12.57 -4.12 14.82
C PHE A 290 -13.40 -4.92 13.82
N PHE A 291 -12.86 -5.26 12.62
CA PHE A 291 -13.64 -5.85 11.54
C PHE A 291 -13.15 -7.18 10.98
N PHE A 292 -11.84 -7.48 11.01
CA PHE A 292 -11.26 -8.52 10.17
C PHE A 292 -10.62 -9.68 10.92
N VAL A 293 -10.28 -9.51 12.20
CA VAL A 293 -9.72 -10.56 13.05
C VAL A 293 -10.52 -10.68 14.33
N GLN A 294 -10.54 -11.87 14.90
CA GLN A 294 -11.31 -12.18 16.11
C GLN A 294 -10.46 -12.11 17.38
N ASN A 295 -9.14 -12.29 17.26
CA ASN A 295 -8.20 -12.36 18.38
C ASN A 295 -6.77 -12.01 17.97
N PHE A 296 -5.88 -11.98 18.96
CA PHE A 296 -4.48 -11.65 18.78
C PHE A 296 -3.71 -12.64 17.90
N GLU A 297 -4.03 -13.92 17.94
CA GLU A 297 -3.37 -14.95 17.12
C GLU A 297 -3.72 -14.79 15.62
N GLU A 298 -4.96 -14.45 15.31
CA GLU A 298 -5.35 -14.10 13.93
C GLU A 298 -4.62 -12.85 13.43
N LEU A 299 -4.49 -11.81 14.28
CA LEU A 299 -3.72 -10.62 13.93
C LEU A 299 -2.24 -10.96 13.64
N LYS A 300 -1.63 -11.84 14.43
CA LYS A 300 -0.29 -12.36 14.15
C LYS A 300 -0.22 -13.14 12.84
N SER A 301 -1.22 -13.97 12.57
CA SER A 301 -1.30 -14.73 11.31
C SER A 301 -1.33 -13.79 10.12
N VAL A 302 -2.14 -12.72 10.15
CA VAL A 302 -2.11 -11.67 9.11
C VAL A 302 -0.72 -11.08 8.99
N ARG A 303 -0.08 -10.66 10.09
CA ARG A 303 1.28 -10.05 10.08
C ARG A 303 2.30 -10.93 9.37
N PHE A 304 2.38 -12.20 9.73
CA PHE A 304 3.38 -13.11 9.17
C PHE A 304 3.05 -13.59 7.75
N SER A 305 1.84 -13.34 7.27
CA SER A 305 1.45 -13.61 5.89
C SER A 305 1.84 -12.49 4.92
N LEU A 306 2.10 -11.26 5.42
CA LEU A 306 2.50 -10.12 4.59
C LEU A 306 3.87 -10.34 3.94
N LEU A 307 4.18 -9.52 2.93
CA LEU A 307 5.52 -9.43 2.37
C LEU A 307 6.54 -9.09 3.47
N ARG A 308 7.68 -9.76 3.48
CA ARG A 308 8.69 -9.70 4.56
C ARG A 308 9.50 -8.39 4.57
N SER A 309 8.82 -7.25 4.64
CA SER A 309 9.38 -5.89 4.65
C SER A 309 9.50 -5.26 6.05
N HIS A 310 9.09 -5.96 7.10
CA HIS A 310 9.11 -5.49 8.49
C HIS A 310 10.06 -6.32 9.38
N ILE A 311 10.55 -5.73 10.47
CA ILE A 311 11.59 -6.33 11.32
C ILE A 311 11.17 -7.60 12.07
N GLU A 312 9.88 -7.88 12.19
CA GLU A 312 9.34 -9.12 12.75
C GLU A 312 9.40 -10.28 11.74
N SER A 313 9.74 -9.98 10.47
CA SER A 313 9.88 -10.98 9.41
C SER A 313 10.93 -12.02 9.77
N LYS A 314 10.65 -13.27 9.37
CA LYS A 314 11.56 -14.38 9.52
C LYS A 314 12.14 -14.76 8.15
N ALA A 315 13.42 -14.99 8.06
CA ALA A 315 13.99 -15.66 6.89
C ALA A 315 13.74 -17.16 7.00
N ASP A 316 13.51 -17.80 5.86
CA ASP A 316 13.48 -19.26 5.77
C ASP A 316 14.93 -19.78 5.75
N GLU A 317 15.15 -21.01 6.21
CA GLU A 317 16.49 -21.62 6.24
C GLU A 317 17.16 -21.71 4.86
N HIS A 318 16.34 -21.76 3.81
CA HIS A 318 16.79 -21.84 2.42
C HIS A 318 16.88 -20.48 1.71
N ASP A 319 16.54 -19.37 2.39
CA ASP A 319 16.66 -18.04 1.79
C ASP A 319 18.12 -17.70 1.51
N GLN A 320 18.45 -17.49 0.24
CA GLN A 320 19.76 -17.02 -0.20
C GLN A 320 19.61 -15.64 -0.87
N PRO A 321 20.64 -14.77 -0.81
CA PRO A 321 20.59 -13.49 -1.48
C PRO A 321 20.30 -13.70 -2.98
N PRO A 322 19.17 -13.18 -3.50
CA PRO A 322 18.79 -13.40 -4.90
C PRO A 322 19.67 -12.60 -5.87
N HIS A 323 20.48 -11.71 -5.36
CA HIS A 323 21.35 -10.85 -6.16
C HIS A 323 22.66 -10.55 -5.43
N PRO A 324 23.84 -10.49 -6.12
CA PRO A 324 25.14 -10.20 -5.47
C PRO A 324 25.17 -8.86 -4.72
N ALA A 325 24.45 -7.82 -5.19
CA ALA A 325 24.34 -6.55 -4.47
C ALA A 325 23.60 -6.69 -3.13
N VAL A 326 22.66 -7.64 -3.01
CA VAL A 326 22.02 -7.95 -1.73
C VAL A 326 23.04 -8.57 -0.78
N ALA A 327 23.82 -9.55 -1.26
CA ALA A 327 24.89 -10.16 -0.46
C ALA A 327 25.91 -9.11 0.03
N GLU A 328 26.33 -8.19 -0.84
CA GLU A 328 27.23 -7.08 -0.52
C GLU A 328 26.64 -6.18 0.59
N VAL A 329 25.36 -5.75 0.46
CA VAL A 329 24.66 -4.96 1.49
C VAL A 329 24.63 -5.71 2.83
N LEU A 330 24.24 -6.99 2.82
CA LEU A 330 24.14 -7.79 4.02
C LEU A 330 25.50 -7.97 4.72
N GLN A 331 26.58 -8.17 3.95
CA GLN A 331 27.93 -8.28 4.48
C GLN A 331 28.35 -6.98 5.19
N VAL A 332 28.10 -5.83 4.58
CA VAL A 332 28.43 -4.53 5.18
C VAL A 332 27.61 -4.26 6.43
N LEU A 333 26.31 -4.53 6.40
CA LEU A 333 25.43 -4.28 7.55
C LEU A 333 25.74 -5.18 8.75
N ARG A 334 26.15 -6.44 8.52
CA ARG A 334 26.59 -7.35 9.59
C ARG A 334 27.83 -6.84 10.34
N GLY A 335 28.66 -6.05 9.69
CA GLY A 335 29.84 -5.41 10.31
C GLY A 335 29.55 -4.09 11.03
N LYS A 336 28.27 -3.63 11.07
CA LYS A 336 27.88 -2.35 11.68
C LYS A 336 27.06 -2.57 12.97
N SER A 337 27.15 -1.62 13.89
CA SER A 337 26.26 -1.55 15.06
C SER A 337 24.90 -1.01 14.60
N LEU A 338 23.97 -1.92 14.35
CA LEU A 338 22.62 -1.58 13.90
C LEU A 338 21.70 -1.29 15.08
N ASN A 339 20.80 -0.31 14.92
CA ASN A 339 19.75 -0.02 15.91
C ASN A 339 18.72 -1.18 16.05
N ASN A 340 18.70 -2.10 15.11
CA ASN A 340 17.98 -3.36 15.19
C ASN A 340 18.75 -4.47 14.44
N PRO A 341 19.16 -5.55 15.13
CA PRO A 341 19.96 -6.62 14.53
C PRO A 341 19.20 -7.46 13.49
N ARG A 342 17.87 -7.34 13.41
CA ARG A 342 17.05 -8.06 12.43
C ARG A 342 17.00 -7.39 11.05
N ILE A 343 17.57 -6.20 10.87
CA ILE A 343 17.57 -5.50 9.57
C ILE A 343 18.16 -6.36 8.45
N PRO A 344 19.33 -7.02 8.60
CA PRO A 344 19.85 -7.88 7.54
C PRO A 344 18.93 -9.05 7.18
N VAL A 345 18.28 -9.68 8.17
CA VAL A 345 17.33 -10.78 7.96
C VAL A 345 16.11 -10.29 7.18
N MET A 346 15.55 -9.15 7.57
CA MET A 346 14.43 -8.53 6.87
C MET A 346 14.80 -8.21 5.41
N LEU A 347 15.96 -7.62 5.15
CA LEU A 347 16.40 -7.29 3.80
C LEU A 347 16.57 -8.53 2.92
N LEU A 348 17.19 -9.59 3.45
CA LEU A 348 17.29 -10.85 2.75
C LEU A 348 15.90 -11.36 2.34
N ALA A 349 15.02 -11.51 3.31
CA ALA A 349 13.68 -12.03 3.13
C ALA A 349 12.85 -11.16 2.13
N TYR A 350 12.99 -9.83 2.22
CA TYR A 350 12.36 -8.90 1.29
C TYR A 350 12.75 -9.15 -0.16
N PHE A 351 14.06 -9.23 -0.46
CA PHE A 351 14.51 -9.42 -1.84
C PHE A 351 14.18 -10.82 -2.37
N VAL A 352 14.18 -11.84 -1.54
CA VAL A 352 13.69 -13.18 -1.91
C VAL A 352 12.22 -13.16 -2.26
N ASP A 353 11.39 -12.47 -1.46
CA ASP A 353 9.98 -12.32 -1.75
C ASP A 353 9.74 -11.53 -3.05
N MET A 354 10.46 -10.42 -3.25
CA MET A 354 10.33 -9.62 -4.49
C MET A 354 10.79 -10.38 -5.73
N GLU A 355 11.81 -11.24 -5.64
CA GLU A 355 12.19 -12.11 -6.75
C GLU A 355 11.06 -13.08 -7.10
N ARG A 356 10.37 -13.67 -6.10
CA ARG A 356 9.21 -14.55 -6.31
C ARG A 356 8.07 -13.79 -7.02
N VAL A 357 7.81 -12.54 -6.59
CA VAL A 357 6.80 -11.68 -7.23
C VAL A 357 7.17 -11.39 -8.68
N ILE A 358 8.40 -10.96 -8.96
CA ILE A 358 8.85 -10.62 -10.32
C ILE A 358 8.78 -11.85 -11.23
N ARG A 359 9.19 -13.02 -10.75
CA ARG A 359 9.06 -14.28 -11.49
C ARG A 359 7.60 -14.58 -11.81
N GLY A 360 6.70 -14.49 -10.81
CA GLY A 360 5.27 -14.70 -11.00
C GLY A 360 4.66 -13.74 -12.03
N LEU A 361 5.02 -12.46 -11.99
CA LEU A 361 4.61 -11.47 -12.99
C LEU A 361 5.09 -11.87 -14.41
N ALA A 362 6.34 -12.29 -14.53
CA ALA A 362 6.85 -12.76 -15.82
C ALA A 362 6.07 -13.98 -16.34
N GLU A 363 5.61 -14.88 -15.48
CA GLU A 363 4.85 -16.07 -15.86
C GLU A 363 3.41 -15.76 -16.29
N VAL A 364 2.74 -14.78 -15.63
CA VAL A 364 1.31 -14.52 -15.86
C VAL A 364 1.03 -13.44 -16.90
N CYS A 365 1.93 -12.46 -17.06
CA CYS A 365 1.72 -11.35 -17.98
C CYS A 365 1.83 -11.75 -19.44
N ALA A 366 1.14 -11.00 -20.29
CA ALA A 366 1.23 -11.13 -21.73
C ALA A 366 2.64 -10.76 -22.24
N SER A 367 3.04 -11.32 -23.38
CA SER A 367 4.22 -10.85 -24.13
C SER A 367 4.06 -9.35 -24.42
N GLY A 368 5.10 -8.57 -24.24
CA GLY A 368 5.06 -7.12 -24.42
C GLY A 368 4.39 -6.35 -23.29
N ALA A 369 4.00 -6.99 -22.20
CA ALA A 369 3.39 -6.32 -21.05
C ALA A 369 4.26 -5.20 -20.48
N SER A 370 3.64 -4.08 -20.13
CA SER A 370 4.29 -2.91 -19.52
C SER A 370 4.17 -2.94 -18.00
N VAL A 371 5.21 -2.58 -17.29
CA VAL A 371 5.21 -2.48 -15.82
C VAL A 371 5.60 -1.07 -15.39
N ALA A 372 4.84 -0.49 -14.47
CA ALA A 372 5.22 0.68 -13.67
C ALA A 372 5.22 0.27 -12.19
N MET A 373 6.40 0.23 -11.58
CA MET A 373 6.56 -0.15 -10.18
C MET A 373 7.19 1.00 -9.39
N VAL A 374 6.42 1.56 -8.45
CA VAL A 374 6.90 2.62 -7.56
C VAL A 374 7.65 2.00 -6.39
N VAL A 375 8.92 2.37 -6.19
CA VAL A 375 9.78 1.83 -5.14
C VAL A 375 10.62 2.91 -4.47
N ASP A 376 11.02 2.65 -3.23
CA ASP A 376 11.89 3.53 -2.47
C ASP A 376 13.22 2.83 -2.15
N ASN A 377 14.31 3.54 -2.34
CA ASN A 377 15.59 3.14 -1.79
C ASN A 377 15.59 3.39 -0.28
N VAL A 378 16.34 2.62 0.46
CA VAL A 378 16.44 2.78 1.91
C VAL A 378 17.90 2.90 2.35
N ARG A 379 18.11 3.43 3.56
CA ARG A 379 19.43 3.57 4.15
C ARG A 379 19.42 3.12 5.59
N PHE A 380 20.36 2.24 5.97
CA PHE A 380 20.53 1.78 7.34
C PHE A 380 21.97 2.04 7.79
N GLU A 381 22.14 2.76 8.90
CA GLU A 381 23.44 3.15 9.46
C GLU A 381 24.41 3.71 8.40
N GLY A 382 23.90 4.65 7.59
CA GLY A 382 24.64 5.27 6.50
C GLY A 382 24.75 4.41 5.24
N GLU A 383 24.39 3.12 5.28
CA GLU A 383 24.51 2.18 4.17
C GLU A 383 23.32 2.26 3.23
N MET A 384 23.58 2.49 1.94
CA MET A 384 22.55 2.57 0.89
C MET A 384 22.15 1.19 0.40
N VAL A 385 20.85 0.93 0.35
CA VAL A 385 20.23 -0.21 -0.31
C VAL A 385 19.56 0.30 -1.58
N PRO A 386 20.15 0.13 -2.76
CA PRO A 386 19.59 0.62 -4.02
C PRO A 386 18.51 -0.35 -4.53
N THR A 387 17.35 -0.33 -3.86
CA THR A 387 16.23 -1.23 -4.14
C THR A 387 15.82 -1.16 -5.61
N ASP A 388 15.74 0.05 -6.16
CA ASP A 388 15.38 0.30 -7.57
C ASP A 388 16.29 -0.46 -8.54
N LEU A 389 17.62 -0.35 -8.38
CA LEU A 389 18.58 -0.98 -9.29
C LEU A 389 18.61 -2.51 -9.12
N ILE A 390 18.51 -2.98 -7.87
CA ILE A 390 18.51 -4.41 -7.58
C ILE A 390 17.29 -5.07 -8.21
N LEU A 391 16.09 -4.46 -8.09
CA LEU A 391 14.87 -4.99 -8.67
C LEU A 391 14.91 -4.97 -10.20
N CYS A 392 15.48 -3.94 -10.84
CA CYS A 392 15.70 -3.90 -12.30
C CYS A 392 16.58 -5.06 -12.77
N ASP A 393 17.67 -5.35 -12.04
CA ASP A 393 18.59 -6.41 -12.44
C ASP A 393 18.00 -7.81 -12.18
N ILE A 394 17.22 -7.98 -11.10
CA ILE A 394 16.42 -9.20 -10.88
C ILE A 394 15.40 -9.36 -12.02
N ALA A 395 14.68 -8.33 -12.40
CA ALA A 395 13.65 -8.37 -13.44
C ALA A 395 14.23 -8.78 -14.80
N THR A 396 15.44 -8.34 -15.12
CA THR A 396 16.15 -8.71 -16.37
C THR A 396 16.32 -10.23 -16.49
N ARG A 397 16.56 -10.96 -15.39
CA ARG A 397 16.72 -12.42 -15.40
C ARG A 397 15.44 -13.17 -15.76
N TYR A 398 14.28 -12.52 -15.56
CA TYR A 398 12.96 -13.09 -15.88
C TYR A 398 12.36 -12.55 -17.18
N GLY A 399 13.20 -11.89 -18.02
CA GLY A 399 12.81 -11.44 -19.35
C GLY A 399 12.20 -10.05 -19.41
N PHE A 400 12.27 -9.26 -18.34
CA PHE A 400 11.92 -7.85 -18.39
C PHE A 400 13.11 -7.02 -18.85
N GLU A 401 12.88 -6.09 -19.76
CA GLU A 401 13.81 -5.03 -20.12
C GLU A 401 13.46 -3.76 -19.36
N THR A 402 14.43 -3.15 -18.69
CA THR A 402 14.25 -1.84 -18.06
C THR A 402 14.30 -0.75 -19.12
N GLU A 403 13.19 -0.05 -19.34
CA GLU A 403 13.07 1.05 -20.29
C GLU A 403 13.48 2.39 -19.66
N GLU A 404 13.12 2.59 -18.37
CA GLU A 404 13.40 3.85 -17.66
C GLU A 404 13.36 3.62 -16.13
N ILE A 405 14.16 4.40 -15.41
CA ILE A 405 14.09 4.57 -13.95
C ILE A 405 13.81 6.06 -13.70
N ALA A 406 12.54 6.39 -13.50
CA ALA A 406 12.12 7.77 -13.30
C ALA A 406 12.23 8.13 -11.81
N ILE A 407 13.12 9.04 -11.46
CA ILE A 407 13.34 9.51 -10.08
C ILE A 407 12.24 10.53 -9.77
N ALA A 408 11.23 10.12 -9.02
CA ALA A 408 10.09 10.94 -8.68
C ALA A 408 10.40 11.95 -7.56
N ARG A 409 11.24 11.57 -6.59
CA ARG A 409 11.70 12.50 -5.54
C ARG A 409 12.95 11.99 -4.83
N TYR A 410 13.61 12.94 -4.16
CA TYR A 410 14.66 12.63 -3.19
C TYR A 410 14.14 12.87 -1.77
N LYS A 411 14.23 11.84 -0.92
CA LYS A 411 13.88 11.92 0.50
C LYS A 411 15.13 12.06 1.35
N GLY A 412 15.03 12.75 2.49
CA GLY A 412 16.06 12.67 3.53
C GLY A 412 16.01 11.31 4.25
N ASN A 413 17.12 10.92 4.86
CA ASN A 413 17.15 9.82 5.82
C ASN A 413 16.32 10.15 7.08
N SER A 414 16.04 9.16 7.93
CA SER A 414 15.31 9.39 9.18
C SER A 414 16.03 10.40 10.08
N SER A 415 15.26 11.11 10.91
CA SER A 415 15.83 12.11 11.85
C SER A 415 16.93 11.56 12.74
N GLN A 416 16.85 10.30 13.16
CA GLN A 416 17.91 9.60 13.91
C GLN A 416 19.20 9.44 13.10
N GLN A 417 19.10 9.16 11.81
CA GLN A 417 20.26 9.03 10.93
C GLN A 417 20.81 10.38 10.48
N MET A 418 19.94 11.40 10.35
CA MET A 418 20.39 12.76 10.00
C MET A 418 21.34 13.34 11.04
N GLY A 419 21.10 13.10 12.34
CA GLY A 419 22.00 13.55 13.42
C GLY A 419 23.38 12.91 13.36
N ARG A 420 23.50 11.68 12.85
CA ARG A 420 24.78 10.93 12.81
C ARG A 420 25.51 11.00 11.47
N TYR A 421 24.79 11.01 10.38
CA TYR A 421 25.34 10.89 9.03
C TYR A 421 25.05 12.08 8.12
N GLY A 422 24.45 13.14 8.65
CA GLY A 422 23.97 14.26 7.86
C GLY A 422 22.76 13.90 6.97
N ARG A 423 22.33 14.85 6.14
CA ARG A 423 21.22 14.66 5.22
C ARG A 423 21.69 13.95 3.96
N LEU A 424 21.55 12.62 3.94
CA LEU A 424 21.90 11.78 2.80
C LEU A 424 20.63 11.43 2.05
N PRO A 425 20.40 11.98 0.84
CA PRO A 425 19.17 11.73 0.10
C PRO A 425 19.08 10.28 -0.35
N VAL A 426 17.86 9.74 -0.32
CA VAL A 426 17.47 8.50 -0.98
C VAL A 426 16.45 8.82 -2.07
N ARG A 427 16.50 8.12 -3.19
CA ARG A 427 15.55 8.35 -4.27
C ARG A 427 14.36 7.40 -4.14
N GLU A 428 13.18 7.92 -4.41
CA GLU A 428 11.97 7.16 -4.69
C GLU A 428 11.76 7.21 -6.19
N SER A 429 11.66 6.04 -6.81
CA SER A 429 11.72 5.88 -8.25
C SER A 429 10.52 5.11 -8.77
N VAL A 430 10.13 5.39 -10.01
CA VAL A 430 9.21 4.55 -10.78
C VAL A 430 10.03 3.76 -11.79
N LEU A 431 9.94 2.43 -11.71
CA LEU A 431 10.62 1.52 -12.60
C LEU A 431 9.70 1.18 -13.76
N PHE A 432 10.11 1.46 -14.99
CA PHE A 432 9.38 1.08 -16.20
C PHE A 432 10.07 -0.09 -16.86
N TRP A 433 9.34 -1.21 -16.95
CA TRP A 433 9.82 -2.42 -17.59
C TRP A 433 8.90 -2.85 -18.72
N ARG A 434 9.46 -3.61 -19.67
CA ARG A 434 8.77 -4.29 -20.76
C ARG A 434 9.09 -5.76 -20.75
N LEU A 435 8.09 -6.64 -20.73
CA LEU A 435 8.32 -8.08 -20.85
C LEU A 435 8.66 -8.45 -22.30
N ARG A 436 9.87 -8.96 -22.51
CA ARG A 436 10.38 -9.38 -23.82
C ARG A 436 10.32 -10.91 -23.95
N ARG A 437 9.16 -11.44 -24.24
CA ARG A 437 8.95 -12.86 -24.54
C ARG A 437 8.26 -12.99 -25.88
#